data_d6ee12bcd8667d7f2244108f965955cb
#
_entry.id   d6ee12bcd8667d7f2244108f965955cb
#
_cell.length_a   1.000
_cell.length_b   1.000
_cell.length_c   1.000
_cell.angle_alpha   90.00
_cell.angle_beta   90.00
_cell.angle_gamma   90.00
#
_symmetry.space_group_name_H-M   'P 1'
#
loop_
_entity.id
_entity.type
_entity.pdbx_description
1 polymer ?
#
loop_
_entity_poly.entity_id
_entity_poly.type
_entity_poly.pdbx_seq_one_letter_code
_entity_poly.pdbx_strand_id
1 'polypeptide(L)'
;MQKNSFLLGWGNDEYQTINKSSKFSISVLPADYAYNLSLLTNIHSQISQNNHQIETEKIDSVHTVCFVMSDGDNIQWLLNWFITDNRWFGNNNRGKVDIGWTISPALSELAPTVMSKIYETASYSESGKDYFIAGPSGTGYMYPETYKDLESYTIQLDKYMKKSDLNIVNIIGNSFNDFYLYSFLE
;
A
#
# COMPACT_ATOMS: atom_id res chain seq x y z
N MET A 1 -18.11 -1.92 16.42
CA MET A 1 -16.68 -1.87 16.11
C MET A 1 -16.14 -0.50 16.47
N GLN A 2 -14.89 -0.42 16.89
CA GLN A 2 -14.21 0.84 17.15
C GLN A 2 -13.94 1.54 15.82
N LYS A 3 -14.03 2.87 15.78
CA LYS A 3 -13.66 3.66 14.58
C LYS A 3 -12.19 3.43 14.22
N ASN A 4 -11.86 3.55 12.94
CA ASN A 4 -10.52 3.32 12.40
C ASN A 4 -9.96 1.91 12.69
N SER A 5 -10.86 0.93 12.80
CA SER A 5 -10.49 -0.48 12.86
C SER A 5 -10.25 -1.03 11.45
N PHE A 6 -9.51 -2.12 11.39
CA PHE A 6 -9.36 -2.89 10.15
C PHE A 6 -10.31 -4.09 10.15
N LEU A 7 -10.92 -4.34 8.99
CA LEU A 7 -11.57 -5.59 8.68
C LEU A 7 -10.57 -6.48 7.94
N LEU A 8 -10.13 -7.55 8.57
CA LEU A 8 -9.32 -8.58 7.92
C LEU A 8 -10.26 -9.58 7.24
N GLY A 9 -10.20 -9.64 5.92
CA GLY A 9 -11.05 -10.50 5.10
C GLY A 9 -11.66 -9.77 3.91
N TRP A 10 -12.53 -10.45 3.18
CA TRP A 10 -13.18 -9.92 1.99
C TRP A 10 -14.66 -10.27 1.96
N GLY A 11 -15.48 -9.44 1.35
CA GLY A 11 -16.91 -9.69 1.14
C GLY A 11 -17.20 -10.22 -0.27
N ASN A 12 -18.44 -10.67 -0.47
CA ASN A 12 -18.87 -11.22 -1.77
C ASN A 12 -18.92 -10.18 -2.90
N ASP A 13 -19.02 -8.90 -2.56
CA ASP A 13 -19.09 -7.78 -3.50
C ASP A 13 -18.13 -6.69 -3.03
N GLU A 14 -17.16 -6.37 -3.87
CA GLU A 14 -16.10 -5.40 -3.56
C GLU A 14 -16.67 -4.03 -3.22
N TYR A 15 -17.43 -3.46 -4.16
CA TYR A 15 -17.97 -2.11 -3.99
C TYR A 15 -18.84 -1.99 -2.74
N GLN A 16 -19.73 -2.95 -2.50
CA GLN A 16 -20.60 -2.92 -1.32
C GLN A 16 -19.80 -3.08 -0.02
N THR A 17 -18.79 -3.95 -0.02
CA THR A 17 -17.96 -4.18 1.15
C THR A 17 -17.20 -2.91 1.52
N ILE A 18 -16.49 -2.32 0.56
CA ILE A 18 -15.69 -1.12 0.79
C ILE A 18 -16.57 0.09 1.12
N ASN A 19 -17.66 0.32 0.36
CA ASN A 19 -18.56 1.44 0.61
C ASN A 19 -19.26 1.36 1.99
N LYS A 20 -19.67 0.17 2.40
CA LYS A 20 -20.30 -0.02 3.72
C LYS A 20 -19.29 0.15 4.85
N SER A 21 -18.13 -0.49 4.77
CA SER A 21 -17.10 -0.38 5.81
C SER A 21 -16.58 1.05 5.94
N SER A 22 -16.34 1.76 4.84
CA SER A 22 -15.91 3.16 4.84
C SER A 22 -16.90 4.08 5.57
N LYS A 23 -18.21 3.88 5.37
CA LYS A 23 -19.26 4.63 6.10
C LYS A 23 -19.23 4.44 7.63
N PHE A 24 -18.58 3.39 8.10
CA PHE A 24 -18.39 3.13 9.54
C PHE A 24 -16.94 3.42 9.99
N SER A 25 -16.15 4.10 9.17
CA SER A 25 -14.73 4.37 9.43
C SER A 25 -13.94 3.09 9.67
N ILE A 26 -14.13 2.12 8.79
CA ILE A 26 -13.43 0.82 8.80
C ILE A 26 -12.77 0.64 7.43
N SER A 27 -11.48 0.34 7.43
CA SER A 27 -10.72 -0.02 6.23
C SER A 27 -10.64 -1.54 6.08
N VAL A 28 -10.55 -2.02 4.85
CA VAL A 28 -10.53 -3.46 4.55
C VAL A 28 -9.12 -3.88 4.14
N LEU A 29 -8.66 -4.98 4.72
CA LEU A 29 -7.43 -5.67 4.33
C LEU A 29 -7.80 -7.07 3.85
N PRO A 30 -7.78 -7.33 2.54
CA PRO A 30 -8.06 -8.67 2.00
C PRO A 30 -7.06 -9.69 2.54
N ALA A 31 -7.53 -10.59 3.40
CA ALA A 31 -6.68 -11.49 4.16
C ALA A 31 -7.26 -12.91 4.31
N ASP A 32 -8.27 -13.31 3.50
CA ASP A 32 -8.93 -14.61 3.61
C ASP A 32 -7.97 -15.79 3.46
N TYR A 33 -6.92 -15.62 2.66
CA TYR A 33 -5.85 -16.60 2.43
C TYR A 33 -4.49 -16.14 2.99
N ALA A 34 -4.49 -15.21 3.94
CA ALA A 34 -3.29 -14.77 4.63
C ALA A 34 -2.95 -15.72 5.78
N TYR A 35 -2.26 -16.80 5.47
CA TYR A 35 -1.93 -17.85 6.43
C TYR A 35 -0.84 -17.38 7.43
N ASN A 36 -0.90 -17.92 8.65
CA ASN A 36 0.11 -17.72 9.70
C ASN A 36 0.29 -16.28 10.19
N LEU A 37 -0.67 -15.40 10.01
CA LEU A 37 -0.55 -14.01 10.50
C LEU A 37 -0.25 -13.95 11.99
N SER A 38 -0.85 -14.82 12.83
CA SER A 38 -0.57 -14.88 14.27
C SER A 38 0.88 -15.25 14.62
N LEU A 39 1.59 -15.93 13.72
CA LEU A 39 3.02 -16.17 13.85
C LEU A 39 3.82 -14.97 13.34
N LEU A 40 3.49 -14.49 12.14
CA LEU A 40 4.23 -13.43 11.45
C LEU A 40 4.23 -12.11 12.21
N THR A 41 3.13 -11.76 12.87
CA THR A 41 3.02 -10.55 13.72
C THR A 41 3.97 -10.55 14.92
N ASN A 42 4.47 -11.71 15.33
CA ASN A 42 5.40 -11.83 16.47
C ASN A 42 6.87 -11.87 16.05
N ILE A 43 7.17 -11.83 14.75
CA ILE A 43 8.53 -11.83 14.25
C ILE A 43 8.92 -10.41 13.86
N HIS A 44 9.82 -9.81 14.64
CA HIS A 44 10.29 -8.45 14.36
C HIS A 44 11.34 -8.44 13.26
N SER A 45 11.30 -7.41 12.43
CA SER A 45 12.31 -7.12 11.42
C SER A 45 12.51 -5.62 11.31
N GLN A 46 13.71 -5.20 10.96
CA GLN A 46 13.96 -3.82 10.60
C GLN A 46 13.41 -3.58 9.20
N ILE A 47 12.60 -2.55 9.07
CA ILE A 47 11.98 -2.16 7.81
C ILE A 47 12.64 -0.86 7.36
N SER A 48 13.31 -0.91 6.22
CA SER A 48 13.93 0.26 5.60
C SER A 48 14.11 0.02 4.12
N GLN A 49 13.73 0.99 3.31
CA GLN A 49 13.97 0.98 1.88
C GLN A 49 15.41 1.46 1.58
N ASN A 50 15.98 0.98 0.48
CA ASN A 50 17.25 1.51 -0.02
C ASN A 50 17.04 2.67 -1.01
N ASN A 51 15.82 2.87 -1.49
CA ASN A 51 15.51 3.83 -2.55
C ASN A 51 14.45 4.85 -2.09
N HIS A 52 14.91 5.92 -1.47
CA HIS A 52 14.05 6.95 -0.89
C HIS A 52 13.82 8.17 -1.77
N GLN A 53 14.63 8.38 -2.80
CA GLN A 53 14.62 9.64 -3.51
C GLN A 53 14.04 9.51 -4.90
N ILE A 54 12.90 10.14 -5.09
CA ILE A 54 12.47 10.60 -6.40
C ILE A 54 13.00 12.03 -6.52
N GLU A 55 14.18 12.20 -7.09
CA GLU A 55 14.63 13.51 -7.54
C GLU A 55 13.77 13.88 -8.76
N THR A 56 12.84 14.77 -8.55
CA THR A 56 12.07 15.35 -9.64
C THR A 56 12.80 16.59 -10.15
N GLU A 57 13.64 16.43 -11.16
CA GLU A 57 13.97 17.57 -12.02
C GLU A 57 12.67 17.95 -12.77
N LYS A 58 12.19 19.16 -12.54
CA LYS A 58 11.07 19.68 -13.30
C LYS A 58 11.53 20.03 -14.70
N ILE A 59 11.37 19.09 -15.62
CA ILE A 59 11.67 19.30 -17.02
C ILE A 59 10.41 19.84 -17.69
N ASP A 60 10.45 21.08 -18.17
CA ASP A 60 9.34 21.68 -18.91
C ASP A 60 9.21 21.03 -20.29
N SER A 61 7.97 20.91 -20.77
CA SER A 61 7.61 20.43 -22.11
C SER A 61 7.91 18.96 -22.41
N VAL A 62 7.85 18.07 -21.40
CA VAL A 62 7.95 16.62 -21.58
C VAL A 62 6.66 15.91 -21.10
N HIS A 63 6.38 14.75 -21.69
CA HIS A 63 5.39 13.82 -21.17
C HIS A 63 6.06 12.86 -20.21
N THR A 64 5.58 12.80 -18.98
CA THR A 64 6.03 11.82 -17.98
C THR A 64 5.05 10.66 -17.93
N VAL A 65 5.54 9.43 -18.03
CA VAL A 65 4.76 8.21 -17.93
C VAL A 65 5.23 7.45 -16.70
N CYS A 66 4.32 7.18 -15.77
CA CYS A 66 4.57 6.38 -14.59
C CYS A 66 3.86 5.03 -14.71
N PHE A 67 4.57 3.95 -14.42
CA PHE A 67 3.98 2.62 -14.30
C PHE A 67 3.81 2.29 -12.82
N VAL A 68 2.57 2.08 -12.39
CA VAL A 68 2.22 1.71 -11.02
C VAL A 68 1.41 0.42 -11.03
N MET A 69 1.89 -0.60 -10.33
CA MET A 69 1.16 -1.83 -10.08
C MET A 69 0.29 -1.65 -8.83
N SER A 70 -1.01 -1.71 -9.03
CA SER A 70 -2.02 -1.62 -7.97
C SER A 70 -2.20 -2.95 -7.22
N ASP A 71 -3.13 -2.99 -6.27
CA ASP A 71 -3.55 -4.18 -5.49
C ASP A 71 -2.75 -4.44 -4.19
N GLY A 72 -1.92 -3.50 -3.79
CA GLY A 72 -1.04 -3.64 -2.64
C GLY A 72 -1.72 -3.63 -1.26
N ASP A 73 -3.01 -3.30 -1.19
CA ASP A 73 -3.85 -3.49 0.01
C ASP A 73 -4.12 -4.98 0.30
N ASN A 74 -3.93 -5.84 -0.70
CA ASN A 74 -4.25 -7.24 -0.66
C ASN A 74 -3.18 -8.06 0.08
N ILE A 75 -3.33 -8.19 1.39
CA ILE A 75 -2.39 -8.87 2.28
C ILE A 75 -2.16 -10.33 1.85
N GLN A 76 -3.21 -11.05 1.46
CA GLN A 76 -3.06 -12.45 1.03
C GLN A 76 -2.24 -12.57 -0.26
N TRP A 77 -2.35 -11.59 -1.18
CA TRP A 77 -1.53 -11.56 -2.39
C TRP A 77 -0.07 -11.27 -2.08
N LEU A 78 0.20 -10.28 -1.22
CA LEU A 78 1.55 -9.92 -0.80
C LEU A 78 2.27 -11.08 -0.09
N LEU A 79 1.55 -11.88 0.70
CA LEU A 79 2.11 -13.01 1.44
C LEU A 79 2.34 -14.26 0.59
N ASN A 80 1.49 -14.51 -0.42
CA ASN A 80 1.51 -15.79 -1.12
C ASN A 80 2.20 -15.74 -2.48
N TRP A 81 1.93 -14.74 -3.31
CA TRP A 81 2.35 -14.77 -4.72
C TRP A 81 3.20 -13.59 -5.15
N PHE A 82 3.06 -12.44 -4.52
CA PHE A 82 3.68 -11.20 -4.98
C PHE A 82 5.18 -11.35 -5.27
N ILE A 83 5.95 -11.87 -4.31
CA ILE A 83 7.41 -11.95 -4.42
C ILE A 83 7.87 -12.98 -5.45
N THR A 84 7.14 -14.06 -5.61
CA THR A 84 7.61 -15.26 -6.33
C THR A 84 7.02 -15.45 -7.72
N ASP A 85 5.86 -14.89 -8.00
CA ASP A 85 5.17 -15.10 -9.27
C ASP A 85 5.76 -14.21 -10.36
N ASN A 86 6.08 -14.83 -11.51
CA ASN A 86 6.64 -14.14 -12.67
C ASN A 86 5.70 -13.09 -13.31
N ARG A 87 4.43 -13.10 -12.96
CA ARG A 87 3.46 -12.05 -13.37
C ARG A 87 3.62 -10.75 -12.58
N TRP A 88 4.28 -10.78 -11.44
CA TRP A 88 4.38 -9.70 -10.46
C TRP A 88 5.84 -9.38 -10.11
N PHE A 89 6.11 -9.13 -8.85
CA PHE A 89 7.42 -8.76 -8.34
C PHE A 89 8.53 -9.83 -8.58
N GLY A 90 8.14 -11.11 -8.76
CA GLY A 90 9.04 -12.19 -9.17
C GLY A 90 9.42 -12.20 -10.67
N ASN A 91 9.02 -11.19 -11.47
CA ASN A 91 9.28 -11.14 -12.90
C ASN A 91 10.78 -10.96 -13.22
N ASN A 92 11.31 -11.80 -14.13
CA ASN A 92 12.70 -11.75 -14.56
C ASN A 92 13.09 -10.47 -15.33
N ASN A 93 12.12 -9.68 -15.79
CA ASN A 93 12.36 -8.40 -16.44
C ASN A 93 12.33 -7.22 -15.46
N ARG A 94 12.03 -7.45 -14.19
CA ARG A 94 12.12 -6.43 -13.15
C ARG A 94 13.53 -5.83 -13.10
N GLY A 95 13.61 -4.52 -12.91
CA GLY A 95 14.88 -3.79 -12.98
C GLY A 95 15.31 -3.34 -14.39
N LYS A 96 14.46 -3.53 -15.42
CA LYS A 96 14.69 -3.00 -16.78
C LYS A 96 13.98 -1.67 -17.02
N VAL A 97 13.01 -1.32 -16.19
CA VAL A 97 12.26 -0.05 -16.19
C VAL A 97 11.95 0.33 -14.76
N ASP A 98 11.73 1.61 -14.51
CA ASP A 98 11.22 2.09 -13.24
C ASP A 98 9.76 1.67 -13.08
N ILE A 99 9.40 1.13 -11.90
CA ILE A 99 8.05 0.71 -11.59
C ILE A 99 7.69 1.01 -10.14
N GLY A 100 6.51 1.55 -9.90
CA GLY A 100 5.91 1.70 -8.59
C GLY A 100 5.10 0.46 -8.22
N TRP A 101 5.37 -0.12 -7.07
CA TRP A 101 4.62 -1.23 -6.50
C TRP A 101 3.80 -0.73 -5.33
N THR A 102 2.48 -0.90 -5.38
CA THR A 102 1.69 -0.64 -4.19
C THR A 102 1.85 -1.77 -3.19
N ILE A 103 2.02 -1.42 -1.92
CA ILE A 103 2.09 -2.36 -0.80
C ILE A 103 1.32 -1.80 0.39
N SER A 104 0.75 -2.66 1.22
CA SER A 104 0.07 -2.21 2.42
C SER A 104 1.05 -1.86 3.54
N PRO A 105 1.02 -0.64 4.07
CA PRO A 105 1.76 -0.29 5.28
C PRO A 105 1.45 -1.18 6.49
N ALA A 106 0.27 -1.83 6.50
CA ALA A 106 -0.11 -2.78 7.55
C ALA A 106 0.84 -3.99 7.64
N LEU A 107 1.58 -4.33 6.56
CA LEU A 107 2.61 -5.38 6.63
C LEU A 107 3.67 -5.09 7.68
N SER A 108 3.94 -3.82 7.99
CA SER A 108 4.88 -3.45 9.05
C SER A 108 4.51 -4.02 10.44
N GLU A 109 3.26 -4.40 10.63
CA GLU A 109 2.76 -5.06 11.83
C GLU A 109 2.32 -6.51 11.58
N LEU A 110 1.64 -6.75 10.47
CA LEU A 110 1.07 -8.07 10.17
C LEU A 110 2.12 -9.09 9.76
N ALA A 111 3.16 -8.65 9.02
CA ALA A 111 4.23 -9.52 8.54
C ALA A 111 5.52 -8.72 8.28
N PRO A 112 6.20 -8.19 9.33
CA PRO A 112 7.38 -7.33 9.17
C PRO A 112 8.49 -7.97 8.35
N THR A 113 8.72 -9.27 8.51
CA THR A 113 9.75 -10.03 7.77
C THR A 113 9.45 -10.12 6.28
N VAL A 114 8.17 -10.19 5.89
CA VAL A 114 7.77 -10.21 4.48
C VAL A 114 8.02 -8.84 3.86
N MET A 115 7.67 -7.76 4.57
CA MET A 115 7.93 -6.39 4.11
C MET A 115 9.43 -6.13 3.94
N SER A 116 10.23 -6.51 4.92
CA SER A 116 11.69 -6.44 4.86
C SER A 116 12.23 -7.20 3.64
N LYS A 117 11.71 -8.40 3.39
CA LYS A 117 12.11 -9.23 2.25
C LYS A 117 11.76 -8.60 0.91
N ILE A 118 10.61 -7.94 0.79
CA ILE A 118 10.24 -7.17 -0.41
C ILE A 118 11.28 -6.08 -0.66
N TYR A 119 11.63 -5.29 0.35
CA TYR A 119 12.62 -4.22 0.22
C TYR A 119 14.04 -4.72 -0.07
N GLU A 120 14.48 -5.80 0.59
CA GLU A 120 15.78 -6.42 0.34
C GLU A 120 15.96 -6.93 -1.09
N THR A 121 14.88 -7.38 -1.72
CA THR A 121 14.90 -7.95 -3.07
C THR A 121 14.54 -6.96 -4.16
N ALA A 122 14.27 -5.70 -3.80
CA ALA A 122 13.98 -4.64 -4.75
C ALA A 122 15.16 -4.38 -5.70
N SER A 123 14.86 -3.99 -6.94
CA SER A 123 15.87 -3.62 -7.92
C SER A 123 16.30 -2.15 -7.72
N TYR A 124 17.60 -1.93 -7.80
CA TYR A 124 18.24 -0.60 -7.75
C TYR A 124 19.22 -0.39 -8.92
N SER A 125 18.95 -1.05 -10.03
CA SER A 125 19.81 -0.96 -11.21
C SER A 125 19.71 0.43 -11.88
N GLU A 126 20.72 0.81 -12.65
CA GLU A 126 20.68 2.03 -13.47
C GLU A 126 19.60 1.95 -14.56
N SER A 127 19.23 0.74 -14.98
CA SER A 127 18.25 0.50 -16.04
C SER A 127 16.80 0.57 -15.53
N GLY A 128 16.57 0.35 -14.23
CA GLY A 128 15.24 0.40 -13.64
C GLY A 128 15.24 0.09 -12.15
N LYS A 129 14.41 0.81 -11.44
CA LYS A 129 14.27 0.77 -9.98
C LYS A 129 12.87 0.38 -9.58
N ASP A 130 12.77 -0.30 -8.46
CA ASP A 130 11.51 -0.55 -7.80
C ASP A 130 11.23 0.56 -6.77
N TYR A 131 10.08 1.20 -6.87
CA TYR A 131 9.58 2.17 -5.91
C TYR A 131 8.36 1.60 -5.20
N PHE A 132 8.15 1.99 -3.95
CA PHE A 132 7.04 1.48 -3.16
C PHE A 132 6.08 2.59 -2.76
N ILE A 133 4.78 2.30 -2.88
CA ILE A 133 3.67 3.23 -2.70
C ILE A 133 2.67 2.58 -1.74
N ALA A 134 2.21 3.32 -0.74
CA ALA A 134 1.16 2.81 0.15
C ALA A 134 -0.18 2.71 -0.57
N GLY A 135 -0.88 1.63 -0.42
CA GLY A 135 -2.24 1.59 -0.94
C GLY A 135 -2.68 0.37 -1.70
N PRO A 136 -3.86 0.52 -2.33
CA PRO A 136 -4.87 1.56 -2.15
C PRO A 136 -5.69 1.38 -0.86
N SER A 137 -6.20 2.36 -0.23
CA SER A 137 -6.00 3.79 -0.11
C SER A 137 -5.17 4.11 1.14
N GLY A 138 -3.94 3.68 1.17
CA GLY A 138 -3.07 3.76 2.34
C GLY A 138 -2.98 2.43 3.08
N THR A 139 -3.25 2.40 4.40
CA THR A 139 -3.06 1.19 5.22
C THR A 139 -4.04 0.07 4.86
N GLY A 140 -5.28 0.42 4.51
CA GLY A 140 -6.30 -0.52 4.07
C GLY A 140 -7.25 0.12 3.05
N TYR A 141 -7.91 -0.71 2.27
CA TYR A 141 -8.79 -0.26 1.21
C TYR A 141 -10.05 0.39 1.77
N MET A 142 -10.30 1.61 1.35
CA MET A 142 -11.48 2.41 1.70
C MET A 142 -11.75 3.48 0.65
N TYR A 143 -12.97 4.03 0.65
CA TYR A 143 -13.35 5.18 -0.16
C TYR A 143 -13.33 6.45 0.68
N PRO A 144 -12.39 7.39 0.44
CA PRO A 144 -12.24 8.60 1.24
C PRO A 144 -13.51 9.44 1.31
N GLU A 145 -14.24 9.56 0.18
CA GLU A 145 -15.46 10.36 0.07
C GLU A 145 -16.61 9.87 0.97
N THR A 146 -16.55 8.64 1.44
CA THR A 146 -17.57 8.05 2.33
C THR A 146 -17.05 7.79 3.74
N TYR A 147 -15.75 7.95 3.96
CA TYR A 147 -15.12 7.67 5.25
C TYR A 147 -15.42 8.80 6.25
N LYS A 148 -16.12 8.47 7.35
CA LYS A 148 -16.64 9.50 8.27
C LYS A 148 -15.60 10.19 9.11
N ASP A 149 -14.51 9.51 9.43
CA ASP A 149 -13.48 10.00 10.35
C ASP A 149 -12.11 9.96 9.62
N LEU A 150 -12.06 10.71 8.52
CA LEU A 150 -10.90 10.70 7.62
C LEU A 150 -9.66 11.30 8.29
N GLU A 151 -9.83 12.35 9.09
CA GLU A 151 -8.73 12.98 9.84
C GLU A 151 -8.04 11.97 10.78
N SER A 152 -8.80 11.27 11.60
CA SER A 152 -8.22 10.24 12.46
C SER A 152 -7.59 9.09 11.65
N TYR A 153 -8.14 8.79 10.47
CA TYR A 153 -7.55 7.79 9.57
C TYR A 153 -6.19 8.24 9.04
N THR A 154 -6.07 9.48 8.58
CA THR A 154 -4.80 10.00 8.03
C THR A 154 -3.71 10.11 9.09
N ILE A 155 -4.06 10.47 10.33
CA ILE A 155 -3.14 10.41 11.48
C ILE A 155 -2.65 8.97 11.75
N GLN A 156 -3.54 7.99 11.62
CA GLN A 156 -3.16 6.58 11.75
C GLN A 156 -2.29 6.14 10.58
N LEU A 157 -2.66 6.51 9.36
CA LEU A 157 -1.91 6.21 8.15
C LEU A 157 -0.48 6.75 8.22
N ASP A 158 -0.27 7.98 8.66
CA ASP A 158 1.06 8.58 8.84
C ASP A 158 1.96 7.71 9.74
N LYS A 159 1.43 7.19 10.85
CA LYS A 159 2.17 6.28 11.73
C LYS A 159 2.57 4.99 11.02
N TYR A 160 1.66 4.40 10.24
CA TYR A 160 1.95 3.20 9.47
C TYR A 160 2.94 3.46 8.35
N MET A 161 2.82 4.59 7.64
CA MET A 161 3.75 4.99 6.58
C MET A 161 5.16 5.20 7.14
N LYS A 162 5.31 5.91 8.25
CA LYS A 162 6.60 6.07 8.94
C LYS A 162 7.20 4.74 9.38
N LYS A 163 6.38 3.83 9.91
CA LYS A 163 6.82 2.50 10.34
C LYS A 163 7.22 1.61 9.18
N SER A 164 6.60 1.77 8.03
CA SER A 164 6.84 1.01 6.81
C SER A 164 7.82 1.70 5.86
N ASP A 165 8.36 2.86 6.23
CA ASP A 165 9.30 3.64 5.42
C ASP A 165 8.72 4.03 4.04
N LEU A 166 7.44 4.44 4.03
CA LEU A 166 6.70 4.87 2.84
C LEU A 166 6.35 6.36 2.93
N ASN A 167 6.40 7.08 1.81
CA ASN A 167 6.12 8.51 1.73
C ASN A 167 5.15 8.90 0.60
N ILE A 168 4.69 7.94 -0.17
CA ILE A 168 3.70 8.14 -1.24
C ILE A 168 2.50 7.25 -0.95
N VAL A 169 1.29 7.79 -1.14
CA VAL A 169 0.04 7.05 -1.01
C VAL A 169 -0.73 7.06 -2.34
N ASN A 170 -1.23 5.89 -2.73
CA ASN A 170 -2.19 5.74 -3.82
C ASN A 170 -3.60 5.75 -3.24
N ILE A 171 -4.45 6.64 -3.73
CA ILE A 171 -5.82 6.82 -3.26
C ILE A 171 -6.78 6.41 -4.37
N ILE A 172 -7.73 5.54 -4.04
CA ILE A 172 -8.84 5.15 -4.93
C ILE A 172 -10.15 5.67 -4.35
N GLY A 173 -10.94 6.33 -5.20
CA GLY A 173 -12.26 6.84 -4.85
C GLY A 173 -13.11 7.05 -6.11
N ASN A 174 -14.43 7.17 -5.93
CA ASN A 174 -15.37 7.40 -7.04
C ASN A 174 -15.46 8.88 -7.42
N SER A 175 -15.08 9.78 -6.54
CA SER A 175 -15.02 11.21 -6.80
C SER A 175 -13.84 11.81 -6.07
N PHE A 176 -13.21 12.80 -6.69
CA PHE A 176 -12.10 13.53 -6.10
C PHE A 176 -12.53 14.97 -5.85
N ASN A 177 -12.36 15.43 -4.62
CA ASN A 177 -12.51 16.82 -4.25
C ASN A 177 -11.36 17.25 -3.34
N ASP A 178 -11.08 18.54 -3.30
CA ASP A 178 -9.95 19.09 -2.57
C ASP A 178 -10.04 18.81 -1.06
N PHE A 179 -11.25 18.75 -0.51
CA PHE A 179 -11.45 18.58 0.93
C PHE A 179 -10.79 17.33 1.49
N TYR A 180 -11.02 16.17 0.88
CA TYR A 180 -10.39 14.95 1.40
C TYR A 180 -8.96 14.74 0.88
N LEU A 181 -8.60 15.31 -0.29
CA LEU A 181 -7.20 15.28 -0.74
C LEU A 181 -6.29 16.02 0.24
N TYR A 182 -6.70 17.20 0.73
CA TYR A 182 -5.93 17.92 1.75
C TYR A 182 -5.72 17.12 3.03
N SER A 183 -6.68 16.29 3.45
CA SER A 183 -6.51 15.42 4.63
C SER A 183 -5.35 14.41 4.50
N PHE A 184 -4.91 14.09 3.29
CA PHE A 184 -3.75 13.23 3.05
C PHE A 184 -2.42 13.99 2.88
N LEU A 185 -2.46 15.33 2.85
CA LEU A 185 -1.28 16.17 2.66
C LEU A 185 -0.77 16.81 3.96
N GLU A 186 -1.57 16.82 5.02
CA GLU A 186 -1.24 17.29 6.36
C GLU A 186 -0.59 16.23 7.23
#